data_1b5364d186339c9b67dfaee93b5a5a69
#
_entry.id   1b5364d186339c9b67dfaee93b5a5a69
#
_cell.length_a   1.000
_cell.length_b   1.000
_cell.length_c   1.000
_cell.angle_alpha   90.00
_cell.angle_beta   90.00
_cell.angle_gamma   90.00
#
_symmetry.space_group_name_H-M   'P 1'
#
loop_
_entity.id
_entity.type
_entity.pdbx_description
1 polymer ?
#
loop_
_entity_poly.entity_id
_entity_poly.type
_entity_poly.pdbx_seq_one_letter_code
_entity_poly.pdbx_strand_id
1 'polypeptide(L)'
;MVFFSYFNVMANEEAKYKVVKSNKIYEIRKYSDRLVVQATKTNQNSSFRKLFNYISGANETNEKIKMTIPVTEIKKKGNVTMQFYLPSKFNKDNVPNPSRSDLEIVKIEQGYYAVISYSGRASEKNFIKHKEILENELKKDNIFIVGPAVKATYNGPFTLPAFRRNEAMFEVNWK
;
A
#
# COMPACT_ATOMS: atom_id res chain seq x y z
N MET A 1 -24.08 12.05 35.39
CA MET A 1 -24.30 11.07 34.32
C MET A 1 -23.49 11.55 33.11
N VAL A 2 -22.29 11.03 32.92
CA VAL A 2 -21.34 11.50 31.87
C VAL A 2 -21.54 10.60 30.67
N PHE A 3 -22.09 11.12 29.58
CA PHE A 3 -22.19 10.44 28.30
C PHE A 3 -20.79 10.40 27.65
N PHE A 4 -20.10 9.29 27.73
CA PHE A 4 -18.96 9.00 26.85
C PHE A 4 -19.49 8.73 25.45
N SER A 5 -19.42 9.75 24.60
CA SER A 5 -19.64 9.61 23.17
C SER A 5 -18.45 8.86 22.60
N TYR A 6 -18.62 7.57 22.31
CA TYR A 6 -17.64 6.78 21.53
C TYR A 6 -17.63 7.33 20.11
N PHE A 7 -16.69 8.22 19.81
CA PHE A 7 -16.31 8.49 18.44
C PHE A 7 -15.70 7.20 17.89
N ASN A 8 -16.49 6.40 17.19
CA ASN A 8 -15.98 5.36 16.30
C ASN A 8 -15.22 6.07 15.19
N VAL A 9 -13.93 6.31 15.39
CA VAL A 9 -13.02 6.55 14.29
C VAL A 9 -13.04 5.27 13.48
N MET A 10 -13.77 5.28 12.37
CA MET A 10 -13.80 4.16 11.42
C MET A 10 -12.38 3.99 10.89
N ALA A 11 -11.59 3.14 11.55
CA ALA A 11 -10.26 2.81 11.10
C ALA A 11 -10.38 2.20 9.69
N ASN A 12 -9.63 2.74 8.74
CA ASN A 12 -9.54 2.15 7.41
C ASN A 12 -8.97 0.72 7.54
N GLU A 13 -9.54 -0.21 6.77
CA GLU A 13 -9.02 -1.57 6.73
C GLU A 13 -7.57 -1.56 6.21
N GLU A 14 -6.69 -2.28 6.88
CA GLU A 14 -5.29 -2.47 6.49
C GLU A 14 -5.07 -3.91 6.05
N ALA A 15 -4.21 -4.10 5.05
CA ALA A 15 -3.79 -5.43 4.59
C ALA A 15 -3.13 -6.20 5.75
N LYS A 16 -3.70 -7.35 6.10
CA LYS A 16 -3.24 -8.18 7.23
C LYS A 16 -1.89 -8.82 6.94
N TYR A 17 -1.01 -8.80 7.92
CA TYR A 17 0.29 -9.46 7.87
C TYR A 17 0.67 -10.06 9.23
N LYS A 18 1.66 -10.96 9.21
CA LYS A 18 2.32 -11.49 10.40
C LYS A 18 3.79 -11.05 10.36
N VAL A 19 4.27 -10.43 11.43
CA VAL A 19 5.70 -10.15 11.60
C VAL A 19 6.40 -11.47 11.91
N VAL A 20 7.40 -11.84 11.10
CA VAL A 20 8.17 -13.08 11.25
C VAL A 20 9.61 -12.82 11.72
N LYS A 21 10.13 -11.62 11.48
CA LYS A 21 11.39 -11.11 12.03
C LYS A 21 11.24 -9.61 12.27
N SER A 22 11.85 -9.09 13.33
CA SER A 22 11.94 -7.66 13.59
C SER A 22 13.30 -7.33 14.20
N ASN A 23 13.86 -6.20 13.79
CA ASN A 23 15.03 -5.58 14.43
C ASN A 23 14.75 -4.08 14.65
N LYS A 24 15.76 -3.29 15.04
CA LYS A 24 15.60 -1.85 15.32
C LYS A 24 15.32 -1.01 14.07
N ILE A 25 15.54 -1.55 12.86
CA ILE A 25 15.50 -0.79 11.60
C ILE A 25 14.35 -1.25 10.72
N TYR A 26 14.11 -2.56 10.61
CA TYR A 26 13.09 -3.10 9.71
C TYR A 26 12.41 -4.35 10.27
N GLU A 27 11.31 -4.73 9.65
CA GLU A 27 10.57 -5.97 9.89
C GLU A 27 10.52 -6.81 8.62
N ILE A 28 10.49 -8.15 8.78
CA ILE A 28 10.02 -9.06 7.73
C ILE A 28 8.58 -9.43 8.05
N ARG A 29 7.68 -9.14 7.13
CA ARG A 29 6.25 -9.41 7.24
C ARG A 29 5.82 -10.43 6.22
N LYS A 30 5.05 -11.44 6.66
CA LYS A 30 4.34 -12.36 5.77
C LYS A 30 2.95 -11.82 5.52
N TYR A 31 2.64 -11.54 4.26
CA TYR A 31 1.32 -11.14 3.80
C TYR A 31 0.60 -12.32 3.17
N SER A 32 -0.73 -12.38 3.34
CA SER A 32 -1.61 -13.27 2.58
C SER A 32 -1.89 -12.70 1.19
N ASP A 33 -2.58 -13.46 0.34
CA ASP A 33 -3.12 -12.99 -0.94
C ASP A 33 -3.97 -11.72 -0.74
N ARG A 34 -3.84 -10.77 -1.66
CA ARG A 34 -4.54 -9.47 -1.61
C ARG A 34 -5.01 -9.09 -3.00
N LEU A 35 -6.18 -8.48 -3.08
CA LEU A 35 -6.62 -7.83 -4.30
C LEU A 35 -6.30 -6.34 -4.27
N VAL A 36 -5.90 -5.81 -5.39
CA VAL A 36 -5.71 -4.37 -5.62
C VAL A 36 -6.40 -3.95 -6.90
N VAL A 37 -6.89 -2.72 -6.94
CA VAL A 37 -7.13 -2.01 -8.18
C VAL A 37 -5.93 -1.13 -8.46
N GLN A 38 -5.41 -1.16 -9.69
CA GLN A 38 -4.21 -0.42 -10.07
C GLN A 38 -4.37 0.40 -11.33
N ALA A 39 -3.59 1.47 -11.40
CA ALA A 39 -3.41 2.31 -12.56
C ALA A 39 -1.92 2.52 -12.82
N THR A 40 -1.47 2.26 -14.06
CA THR A 40 -0.07 2.46 -14.46
C THR A 40 0.04 3.65 -15.39
N LYS A 41 0.82 4.66 -15.02
CA LYS A 41 1.06 5.87 -15.84
C LYS A 41 2.39 6.54 -15.54
N THR A 42 2.78 7.42 -16.45
CA THR A 42 3.90 8.37 -16.28
C THR A 42 3.57 9.52 -15.31
N ASN A 43 2.29 9.85 -15.07
CA ASN A 43 1.84 10.95 -14.20
C ASN A 43 0.95 10.46 -13.04
N GLN A 44 1.39 10.68 -11.80
CA GLN A 44 0.76 10.18 -10.56
C GLN A 44 -0.63 10.78 -10.26
N ASN A 45 -0.81 12.10 -10.45
CA ASN A 45 -2.04 12.79 -10.03
C ASN A 45 -3.30 12.27 -10.72
N SER A 46 -3.17 11.83 -11.97
CA SER A 46 -4.29 11.24 -12.71
C SER A 46 -4.64 9.84 -12.20
N SER A 47 -3.66 9.06 -11.72
CA SER A 47 -3.88 7.69 -11.23
C SER A 47 -4.70 7.66 -9.95
N PHE A 48 -4.36 8.51 -8.96
CA PHE A 48 -5.13 8.58 -7.71
C PHE A 48 -6.61 8.88 -7.97
N ARG A 49 -6.92 9.91 -8.77
CA ARG A 49 -8.30 10.29 -9.07
C ARG A 49 -9.09 9.18 -9.74
N LYS A 50 -8.47 8.41 -10.64
CA LYS A 50 -9.13 7.29 -11.33
C LYS A 50 -9.46 6.15 -10.34
N LEU A 51 -8.49 5.78 -9.51
CA LEU A 51 -8.68 4.76 -8.48
C LEU A 51 -9.73 5.21 -7.45
N PHE A 52 -9.72 6.48 -7.08
CA PHE A 52 -10.72 7.05 -6.18
C PHE A 52 -12.13 7.04 -6.79
N ASN A 53 -12.27 7.37 -8.07
CA ASN A 53 -13.56 7.28 -8.77
C ASN A 53 -14.08 5.84 -8.80
N TYR A 54 -13.21 4.86 -9.05
CA TYR A 54 -13.57 3.44 -9.03
C TYR A 54 -14.16 3.02 -7.67
N ILE A 55 -13.50 3.33 -6.58
CA ILE A 55 -14.01 2.99 -5.24
C ILE A 55 -15.23 3.83 -4.83
N SER A 56 -15.44 4.98 -5.47
CA SER A 56 -16.61 5.84 -5.26
C SER A 56 -17.85 5.39 -6.04
N GLY A 57 -17.77 4.32 -6.82
CA GLY A 57 -18.89 3.73 -7.57
C GLY A 57 -18.74 3.77 -9.09
N ALA A 58 -17.63 4.26 -9.66
CA ALA A 58 -17.37 4.19 -11.10
C ALA A 58 -16.88 2.77 -11.49
N ASN A 59 -17.70 1.77 -11.22
CA ASN A 59 -17.51 0.35 -11.51
C ASN A 59 -18.83 -0.24 -12.07
N GLU A 60 -18.79 -1.45 -12.60
CA GLU A 60 -19.92 -2.07 -13.31
C GLU A 60 -21.18 -2.22 -12.45
N THR A 61 -21.05 -2.33 -11.14
CA THR A 61 -22.18 -2.50 -10.21
C THR A 61 -22.60 -1.21 -9.50
N ASN A 62 -21.94 -0.07 -9.78
CA ASN A 62 -22.08 1.20 -9.06
C ASN A 62 -21.89 1.06 -7.53
N GLU A 63 -21.16 0.04 -7.09
CA GLU A 63 -20.91 -0.21 -5.68
C GLU A 63 -19.86 0.76 -5.12
N LYS A 64 -20.16 1.39 -3.98
CA LYS A 64 -19.17 2.14 -3.21
C LYS A 64 -18.31 1.18 -2.40
N ILE A 65 -17.01 1.16 -2.70
CA ILE A 65 -16.00 0.33 -2.03
C ILE A 65 -15.32 1.17 -0.96
N LYS A 66 -15.22 0.63 0.24
CA LYS A 66 -14.59 1.34 1.36
C LYS A 66 -13.08 1.55 1.09
N MET A 67 -12.59 2.76 1.36
CA MET A 67 -11.15 3.05 1.25
C MET A 67 -10.36 2.19 2.25
N THR A 68 -9.27 1.61 1.79
CA THR A 68 -8.32 0.87 2.61
C THR A 68 -6.96 1.56 2.64
N ILE A 69 -6.08 1.14 3.52
CA ILE A 69 -4.69 1.60 3.62
C ILE A 69 -3.73 0.40 3.57
N PRO A 70 -2.52 0.62 3.07
CA PRO A 70 -1.96 1.84 2.48
C PRO A 70 -2.36 2.05 1.02
N VAL A 71 -2.11 3.25 0.50
CA VAL A 71 -1.94 3.48 -0.95
C VAL A 71 -0.50 3.13 -1.29
N THR A 72 -0.29 2.29 -2.30
CA THR A 72 1.07 1.90 -2.71
C THR A 72 1.42 2.43 -4.09
N GLU A 73 2.70 2.73 -4.27
CA GLU A 73 3.30 3.16 -5.53
C GLU A 73 4.52 2.30 -5.84
N ILE A 74 4.58 1.80 -7.07
CA ILE A 74 5.71 1.01 -7.58
C ILE A 74 6.26 1.71 -8.82
N LYS A 75 7.55 2.02 -8.81
CA LYS A 75 8.21 2.65 -9.95
C LYS A 75 9.04 1.62 -10.71
N LYS A 76 8.73 1.43 -11.99
CA LYS A 76 9.44 0.48 -12.86
C LYS A 76 9.59 1.07 -14.27
N LYS A 77 10.83 1.13 -14.76
CA LYS A 77 11.14 1.60 -16.13
C LYS A 77 10.47 2.95 -16.50
N GLY A 78 10.51 3.93 -15.57
CA GLY A 78 9.91 5.25 -15.80
C GLY A 78 8.39 5.35 -15.59
N ASN A 79 7.70 4.24 -15.49
CA ASN A 79 6.27 4.20 -15.16
C ASN A 79 6.04 4.09 -13.66
N VAL A 80 4.97 4.71 -13.18
CA VAL A 80 4.50 4.59 -11.81
C VAL A 80 3.17 3.84 -11.81
N THR A 81 3.12 2.70 -11.14
CA THR A 81 1.90 1.96 -10.85
C THR A 81 1.43 2.34 -9.45
N MET A 82 0.23 2.92 -9.37
CA MET A 82 -0.43 3.20 -8.10
C MET A 82 -1.49 2.15 -7.85
N GLN A 83 -1.60 1.70 -6.58
CA GLN A 83 -2.50 0.63 -6.19
C GLN A 83 -3.31 1.04 -4.96
N PHE A 84 -4.62 0.72 -4.98
CA PHE A 84 -5.48 0.71 -3.81
C PHE A 84 -5.79 -0.74 -3.47
N TYR A 85 -5.51 -1.15 -2.24
CA TYR A 85 -5.96 -2.45 -1.76
C TYR A 85 -7.49 -2.48 -1.68
N LEU A 86 -8.08 -3.61 -1.99
CA LEU A 86 -9.50 -3.82 -1.87
C LEU A 86 -9.83 -4.47 -0.53
N PRO A 87 -10.98 -4.15 0.10
CA PRO A 87 -11.42 -4.80 1.32
C PRO A 87 -11.40 -6.32 1.23
N SER A 88 -11.07 -6.98 2.32
CA SER A 88 -10.93 -8.46 2.39
C SER A 88 -12.20 -9.24 2.06
N LYS A 89 -13.36 -8.58 2.01
CA LYS A 89 -14.63 -9.18 1.55
C LYS A 89 -14.62 -9.52 0.05
N PHE A 90 -13.71 -8.90 -0.75
CA PHE A 90 -13.63 -9.12 -2.19
C PHE A 90 -12.62 -10.22 -2.54
N ASN A 91 -13.02 -11.01 -3.52
CA ASN A 91 -12.19 -11.95 -4.24
C ASN A 91 -12.36 -11.74 -5.76
N LYS A 92 -11.70 -12.54 -6.60
CA LYS A 92 -11.79 -12.38 -8.07
C LYS A 92 -13.21 -12.57 -8.64
N ASP A 93 -14.06 -13.30 -7.93
CA ASP A 93 -15.39 -13.68 -8.42
C ASP A 93 -16.46 -12.63 -8.08
N ASN A 94 -16.23 -11.81 -7.05
CA ASN A 94 -17.23 -10.85 -6.56
C ASN A 94 -16.77 -9.39 -6.57
N VAL A 95 -15.54 -9.11 -6.97
CA VAL A 95 -15.05 -7.72 -7.08
C VAL A 95 -15.66 -7.05 -8.31
N PRO A 96 -16.27 -5.85 -8.19
CA PRO A 96 -16.80 -5.13 -9.34
C PRO A 96 -15.70 -4.75 -10.34
N ASN A 97 -15.89 -5.05 -11.62
CA ASN A 97 -14.94 -4.63 -12.64
C ASN A 97 -14.92 -3.11 -12.80
N PRO A 98 -13.75 -2.51 -13.08
CA PRO A 98 -13.66 -1.11 -13.41
C PRO A 98 -14.41 -0.80 -14.72
N SER A 99 -15.21 0.27 -14.76
CA SER A 99 -15.84 0.76 -16.00
C SER A 99 -14.82 1.38 -16.98
N ARG A 100 -13.55 1.47 -16.57
CA ARG A 100 -12.45 2.07 -17.32
C ARG A 100 -11.41 1.02 -17.70
N SER A 101 -11.00 0.99 -18.96
CA SER A 101 -9.99 0.08 -19.51
C SER A 101 -8.55 0.37 -19.02
N ASP A 102 -8.31 1.55 -18.43
CA ASP A 102 -6.99 1.94 -17.90
C ASP A 102 -6.81 1.66 -16.40
N LEU A 103 -7.75 0.91 -15.80
CA LEU A 103 -7.68 0.33 -14.47
C LEU A 103 -7.70 -1.20 -14.56
N GLU A 104 -7.01 -1.84 -13.67
CA GLU A 104 -6.86 -3.29 -13.63
C GLU A 104 -7.03 -3.82 -12.20
N ILE A 105 -7.77 -4.93 -12.05
CA ILE A 105 -7.83 -5.68 -10.80
C ILE A 105 -6.73 -6.74 -10.83
N VAL A 106 -5.82 -6.68 -9.86
CA VAL A 106 -4.68 -7.59 -9.77
C VAL A 106 -4.68 -8.31 -8.42
N LYS A 107 -4.44 -9.61 -8.45
CA LYS A 107 -4.12 -10.38 -7.25
C LYS A 107 -2.63 -10.29 -6.97
N ILE A 108 -2.28 -9.80 -5.80
CA ILE A 108 -0.93 -9.90 -5.26
C ILE A 108 -0.87 -11.18 -4.43
N GLU A 109 -0.06 -12.12 -4.88
CA GLU A 109 0.10 -13.40 -4.18
C GLU A 109 0.74 -13.20 -2.79
N GLN A 110 0.51 -14.18 -1.91
CA GLN A 110 1.17 -14.20 -0.61
C GLN A 110 2.69 -14.12 -0.77
N GLY A 111 3.34 -13.46 0.17
CA GLY A 111 4.79 -13.28 0.10
C GLY A 111 5.38 -12.63 1.34
N TYR A 112 6.71 -12.59 1.37
CA TYR A 112 7.45 -11.95 2.44
C TYR A 112 7.96 -10.59 1.98
N TYR A 113 7.79 -9.59 2.84
CA TYR A 113 8.21 -8.22 2.56
C TYR A 113 9.07 -7.71 3.71
N ALA A 114 10.24 -7.19 3.37
CA ALA A 114 11.02 -6.37 4.28
C ALA A 114 10.46 -4.96 4.28
N VAL A 115 10.24 -4.38 5.45
CA VAL A 115 9.53 -3.12 5.63
C VAL A 115 10.26 -2.22 6.62
N ILE A 116 10.58 -0.99 6.21
CA ILE A 116 11.02 0.07 7.09
C ILE A 116 9.92 1.14 7.20
N SER A 117 9.48 1.44 8.42
CA SER A 117 8.49 2.48 8.70
C SER A 117 9.19 3.79 9.07
N TYR A 118 8.64 4.92 8.59
CA TYR A 118 9.20 6.23 8.85
C TYR A 118 8.13 7.33 8.86
N SER A 119 8.40 8.42 9.56
CA SER A 119 7.55 9.61 9.61
C SER A 119 7.97 10.67 8.59
N GLY A 120 7.31 11.81 8.61
CA GLY A 120 7.61 12.93 7.74
C GLY A 120 6.73 13.00 6.49
N ARG A 121 7.07 13.89 5.57
CA ARG A 121 6.33 14.05 4.32
C ARG A 121 6.46 12.80 3.44
N ALA A 122 5.37 12.38 2.80
CA ALA A 122 5.34 11.29 1.82
C ALA A 122 5.99 11.70 0.47
N SER A 123 7.17 12.34 0.54
CA SER A 123 7.92 12.82 -0.63
C SER A 123 8.80 11.73 -1.21
N GLU A 124 9.15 11.85 -2.49
CA GLU A 124 10.08 10.94 -3.15
C GLU A 124 11.46 10.94 -2.46
N LYS A 125 11.96 12.11 -2.07
CA LYS A 125 13.24 12.23 -1.34
C LYS A 125 13.24 11.43 -0.04
N ASN A 126 12.15 11.52 0.75
CA ASN A 126 12.04 10.79 2.01
C ASN A 126 11.93 9.28 1.79
N PHE A 127 11.20 8.86 0.75
CA PHE A 127 11.10 7.47 0.35
C PHE A 127 12.46 6.90 -0.09
N ILE A 128 13.18 7.58 -1.00
CA ILE A 128 14.50 7.13 -1.48
C ILE A 128 15.46 6.94 -0.32
N LYS A 129 15.53 7.91 0.61
CA LYS A 129 16.39 7.79 1.79
C LYS A 129 16.14 6.49 2.57
N HIS A 130 14.89 6.18 2.87
CA HIS A 130 14.56 5.00 3.69
C HIS A 130 14.63 3.70 2.88
N LYS A 131 14.34 3.75 1.58
CA LYS A 131 14.58 2.64 0.66
C LYS A 131 16.06 2.23 0.65
N GLU A 132 16.98 3.19 0.53
CA GLU A 132 18.43 2.94 0.54
C GLU A 132 18.92 2.39 1.89
N ILE A 133 18.40 2.89 3.00
CA ILE A 133 18.68 2.31 4.33
C ILE A 133 18.26 0.85 4.35
N LEU A 134 17.03 0.54 3.91
CA LEU A 134 16.51 -0.83 3.90
C LEU A 134 17.35 -1.74 2.99
N GLU A 135 17.68 -1.30 1.77
CA GLU A 135 18.54 -2.06 0.84
C GLU A 135 19.88 -2.42 1.46
N ASN A 136 20.51 -1.45 2.13
CA ASN A 136 21.81 -1.68 2.78
C ASN A 136 21.73 -2.66 3.95
N GLU A 137 20.68 -2.58 4.77
CA GLU A 137 20.47 -3.51 5.89
C GLU A 137 20.17 -4.94 5.39
N LEU A 138 19.33 -5.07 4.36
CA LEU A 138 19.05 -6.38 3.75
C LEU A 138 20.30 -7.03 3.17
N LYS A 139 21.17 -6.24 2.54
CA LYS A 139 22.46 -6.70 2.02
C LYS A 139 23.38 -7.20 3.16
N LYS A 140 23.46 -6.48 4.28
CA LYS A 140 24.24 -6.91 5.46
C LYS A 140 23.71 -8.21 6.06
N ASP A 141 22.38 -8.35 6.09
CA ASP A 141 21.70 -9.54 6.63
C ASP A 141 21.63 -10.71 5.62
N ASN A 142 22.22 -10.57 4.42
CA ASN A 142 22.17 -11.54 3.32
C ASN A 142 20.73 -11.94 2.90
N ILE A 143 19.82 -10.97 2.92
CA ILE A 143 18.43 -11.17 2.48
C ILE A 143 18.27 -10.67 1.04
N PHE A 144 17.82 -11.58 0.15
CA PHE A 144 17.70 -11.28 -1.28
C PHE A 144 16.38 -10.60 -1.61
N ILE A 145 16.49 -9.42 -2.26
CA ILE A 145 15.36 -8.67 -2.81
C ILE A 145 14.95 -9.35 -4.13
N VAL A 146 13.64 -9.62 -4.29
CA VAL A 146 13.09 -10.26 -5.51
C VAL A 146 12.18 -9.35 -6.34
N GLY A 147 11.74 -8.22 -5.80
CA GLY A 147 10.82 -7.29 -6.46
C GLY A 147 11.29 -5.83 -6.40
N PRO A 148 10.63 -4.93 -7.13
CA PRO A 148 10.89 -3.49 -7.06
C PRO A 148 10.52 -2.93 -5.69
N ALA A 149 11.08 -1.75 -5.36
CA ALA A 149 10.70 -1.03 -4.16
C ALA A 149 9.24 -0.58 -4.23
N VAL A 150 8.52 -0.75 -3.12
CA VAL A 150 7.14 -0.31 -2.92
C VAL A 150 7.13 0.83 -1.92
N LYS A 151 6.58 1.98 -2.34
CA LYS A 151 6.30 3.12 -1.46
C LYS A 151 4.88 2.99 -0.93
N ALA A 152 4.69 2.91 0.37
CA ALA A 152 3.39 2.79 1.00
C ALA A 152 3.08 4.03 1.85
N THR A 153 1.89 4.61 1.64
CA THR A 153 1.42 5.82 2.31
C THR A 153 0.12 5.52 3.04
N TYR A 154 0.10 5.76 4.35
CA TYR A 154 -1.02 5.38 5.23
C TYR A 154 -1.95 6.54 5.59
N ASN A 155 -1.47 7.78 5.48
CA ASN A 155 -2.18 8.94 5.97
C ASN A 155 -2.56 9.91 4.85
N GLY A 156 -3.70 10.57 5.02
CA GLY A 156 -4.16 11.62 4.13
C GLY A 156 -3.31 12.90 4.19
N PRO A 157 -3.51 13.82 3.23
CA PRO A 157 -2.68 15.02 3.06
C PRO A 157 -2.73 15.98 4.26
N PHE A 158 -3.80 15.96 5.05
CA PHE A 158 -4.00 16.85 6.21
C PHE A 158 -3.32 16.37 7.49
N THR A 159 -2.80 15.13 7.52
CA THR A 159 -2.04 14.63 8.68
C THR A 159 -0.71 15.38 8.77
N LEU A 160 -0.39 15.90 9.96
CA LEU A 160 0.90 16.56 10.19
C LEU A 160 2.06 15.59 9.89
N PRO A 161 3.14 16.08 9.26
CA PRO A 161 4.24 15.19 8.84
C PRO A 161 4.82 14.31 9.94
N ALA A 162 4.96 14.82 11.16
CA ALA A 162 5.49 14.07 12.30
C ALA A 162 4.65 12.86 12.69
N PHE A 163 3.33 12.88 12.40
CA PHE A 163 2.38 11.81 12.74
C PHE A 163 2.05 10.90 11.55
N ARG A 164 2.68 11.12 10.40
CA ARG A 164 2.47 10.26 9.24
C ARG A 164 3.24 8.95 9.40
N ARG A 165 2.57 7.86 9.04
CA ARG A 165 3.20 6.57 8.77
C ARG A 165 3.42 6.43 7.28
N ASN A 166 4.66 6.29 6.88
CA ASN A 166 5.07 5.91 5.53
C ASN A 166 5.93 4.66 5.64
N GLU A 167 5.97 3.85 4.59
CA GLU A 167 6.83 2.67 4.56
C GLU A 167 7.53 2.55 3.20
N ALA A 168 8.77 2.09 3.24
CA ALA A 168 9.46 1.54 2.09
C ALA A 168 9.55 0.02 2.26
N MET A 169 9.19 -0.71 1.20
CA MET A 169 9.07 -2.16 1.27
C MET A 169 9.77 -2.80 0.07
N PHE A 170 10.30 -4.00 0.28
CA PHE A 170 10.76 -4.89 -0.77
C PHE A 170 10.20 -6.29 -0.56
N GLU A 171 9.73 -6.89 -1.63
CA GLU A 171 9.51 -8.33 -1.61
C GLU A 171 10.86 -9.04 -1.52
N VAL A 172 10.97 -10.05 -0.65
CA VAL A 172 12.21 -10.73 -0.32
C VAL A 172 12.05 -12.24 -0.35
N ASN A 173 13.14 -12.93 -0.67
CA ASN A 173 13.22 -14.38 -0.50
C ASN A 173 13.51 -14.67 0.97
N TRP A 174 12.50 -15.14 1.70
CA TRP A 174 12.59 -15.49 3.12
C TRP A 174 12.18 -16.95 3.33
N LYS A 175 13.05 -17.73 3.96
CA LYS A 175 12.84 -19.17 4.25
C LYS A 175 12.26 -19.39 5.65
#